data_c4eea7e8295281b117b3d86662aa53fd
#
_entry.id   c4eea7e8295281b117b3d86662aa53fd
#
_cell.length_a   1.000
_cell.length_b   1.000
_cell.length_c   1.000
_cell.angle_alpha   90.00
_cell.angle_beta   90.00
_cell.angle_gamma   90.00
#
_symmetry.space_group_name_H-M   'P 1'
#
loop_
_entity.id
_entity.type
_entity.pdbx_description
1 polymer ?
#
loop_
_entity_poly.entity_id
_entity_poly.type
_entity_poly.pdbx_seq_one_letter_code
_entity_poly.pdbx_strand_id
1 'polypeptide(L)'
;MSTTAGWRVPINVKLLAVLAVPVVGYLVIASAAVIRAQVHANRIRDQASVVKTAVGPTSLTTSLIDERTITVLEAYGLEDELTLRIGGLAEARAATDEQLESLERLVASNDAARETYTEAVEGLGDAITALRQEVDAGTADTDTTFERYGEFITALLDASAAAVEDVSDAEFWQGAKLSELATRQKDARALLVNALIPVSLNEGGLTDDNEQAVPIIRALSAYENRDGAISELSTGQYAQPGSVLVEALEAADLAGLARTTLETNQLDSQRLFDVASYKGGFVYDAPTGDYIHDWFRAQVVEILDHNSAERVAAADRRLRDHAVGATIGLVVTAVITFLVSRSILRPLRTLTAQVIDTATERLPAAVRQIQATPLGEDVPWPALPPVDVTTSDEVGDVAGAFNTMQQSALDLAVEEAMLRRHITDSLVTLGQRNQSLLARQLSFITDLERNESDPDTLADLYYLDHLAVRMRRNAELLLVLAGVDPPRKWVGPTPVADVIRAALGEAAEYKRVRVHDVEPATIVGSATVELSHLLAELIENALVFSPPGDVVSVSGHHRRGDGNGDDYYVITVQDSGVGMTPEDMEQANRRLAAAESFSIAPSKYMGHYIAGKLAARHDIIARLHPNPAGEGVV
;
A
#
# COMPACT_ATOMS: atom_id res chain seq x y z
N MET A 1 31.57 2.07 17.92
CA MET A 1 31.00 2.23 16.56
C MET A 1 29.57 1.75 16.61
N SER A 2 28.62 2.66 16.62
CA SER A 2 27.19 2.37 16.71
C SER A 2 26.68 1.88 15.37
N THR A 3 26.35 0.60 15.27
CA THR A 3 25.65 0.04 14.13
C THR A 3 24.20 0.51 14.20
N THR A 4 23.85 1.47 13.35
CA THR A 4 22.46 1.82 13.05
C THR A 4 21.77 0.56 12.50
N ALA A 5 20.93 -0.06 13.31
CA ALA A 5 20.01 -1.10 12.87
C ALA A 5 19.01 -0.46 11.89
N GLY A 6 19.36 -0.41 10.61
CA GLY A 6 18.44 -0.02 9.56
C GLY A 6 17.25 -0.99 9.58
N TRP A 7 16.03 -0.46 9.68
CA TRP A 7 14.80 -1.22 9.54
C TRP A 7 14.81 -1.94 8.20
N ARG A 8 15.11 -3.24 8.22
CA ARG A 8 15.02 -4.09 7.02
C ARG A 8 13.55 -4.39 6.77
N VAL A 9 12.89 -3.47 6.04
CA VAL A 9 11.53 -3.72 5.55
C VAL A 9 11.58 -4.95 4.63
N PRO A 10 10.82 -6.01 4.92
CA PRO A 10 10.80 -7.21 4.09
C PRO A 10 10.41 -6.89 2.64
N ILE A 11 10.95 -7.62 1.68
CA ILE A 11 10.71 -7.41 0.24
C ILE A 11 9.21 -7.45 -0.11
N ASN A 12 8.43 -8.31 0.56
CA ASN A 12 6.99 -8.39 0.41
C ASN A 12 6.27 -7.09 0.78
N VAL A 13 6.73 -6.37 1.83
CA VAL A 13 6.16 -5.08 2.24
C VAL A 13 6.53 -3.98 1.24
N LYS A 14 7.76 -3.99 0.73
CA LYS A 14 8.19 -3.04 -0.31
C LYS A 14 7.41 -3.23 -1.61
N LEU A 15 7.24 -4.48 -2.08
CA LEU A 15 6.45 -4.80 -3.26
C LEU A 15 4.97 -4.49 -3.06
N LEU A 16 4.42 -4.78 -1.88
CA LEU A 16 3.03 -4.42 -1.56
C LEU A 16 2.84 -2.91 -1.55
N ALA A 17 3.80 -2.13 -1.06
CA ALA A 17 3.76 -0.67 -1.10
C ALA A 17 3.78 -0.15 -2.55
N VAL A 18 4.63 -0.70 -3.42
CA VAL A 18 4.66 -0.34 -4.86
C VAL A 18 3.35 -0.69 -5.55
N LEU A 19 2.76 -1.85 -5.26
CA LEU A 19 1.48 -2.28 -5.83
C LEU A 19 0.28 -1.50 -5.26
N ALA A 20 0.40 -0.94 -4.05
CA ALA A 20 -0.63 -0.08 -3.46
C ALA A 20 -0.73 1.29 -4.13
N VAL A 21 0.36 1.83 -4.68
CA VAL A 21 0.39 3.16 -5.31
C VAL A 21 -0.63 3.30 -6.46
N PRO A 22 -0.72 2.39 -7.44
CA PRO A 22 -1.75 2.48 -8.49
C PRO A 22 -3.17 2.38 -7.94
N VAL A 23 -3.41 1.54 -6.93
CA VAL A 23 -4.73 1.38 -6.29
C VAL A 23 -5.13 2.67 -5.59
N VAL A 24 -4.24 3.24 -4.79
CA VAL A 24 -4.48 4.52 -4.08
C VAL A 24 -4.65 5.66 -5.09
N GLY A 25 -3.79 5.73 -6.11
CA GLY A 25 -3.90 6.72 -7.19
C GLY A 25 -5.24 6.64 -7.91
N TYR A 26 -5.68 5.43 -8.27
CA TYR A 26 -7.00 5.22 -8.87
C TYR A 26 -8.13 5.63 -7.94
N LEU A 27 -8.09 5.24 -6.65
CA LEU A 27 -9.11 5.61 -5.66
C LEU A 27 -9.25 7.13 -5.53
N VAL A 28 -8.14 7.86 -5.49
CA VAL A 28 -8.16 9.33 -5.40
C VAL A 28 -8.83 9.93 -6.64
N ILE A 29 -8.45 9.48 -7.84
CA ILE A 29 -9.01 10.00 -9.11
C ILE A 29 -10.50 9.65 -9.25
N ALA A 30 -10.86 8.40 -8.97
CA ALA A 30 -12.24 7.91 -9.06
C ALA A 30 -13.15 8.61 -8.04
N SER A 31 -12.70 8.76 -6.79
CA SER A 31 -13.42 9.49 -5.74
C SER A 31 -13.63 10.95 -6.12
N ALA A 32 -12.60 11.62 -6.65
CA ALA A 32 -12.71 12.99 -7.10
C ALA A 32 -13.69 13.16 -8.29
N ALA A 33 -13.77 12.16 -9.18
CA ALA A 33 -14.73 12.17 -10.29
C ALA A 33 -16.17 11.99 -9.79
N VAL A 34 -16.40 11.03 -8.89
CA VAL A 34 -17.72 10.79 -8.28
C VAL A 34 -18.17 11.98 -7.44
N ILE A 35 -17.29 12.56 -6.63
CA ILE A 35 -17.61 13.75 -5.81
C ILE A 35 -18.00 14.93 -6.72
N ARG A 36 -17.27 15.18 -7.80
CA ARG A 36 -17.61 16.24 -8.77
C ARG A 36 -18.97 16.00 -9.44
N ALA A 37 -19.25 14.76 -9.83
CA ALA A 37 -20.53 14.39 -10.40
C ALA A 37 -21.67 14.55 -9.38
N GLN A 38 -21.46 14.20 -8.13
CA GLN A 38 -22.42 14.40 -7.03
C GLN A 38 -22.70 15.88 -6.77
N VAL A 39 -21.65 16.71 -6.68
CA VAL A 39 -21.81 18.16 -6.50
C VAL A 39 -22.59 18.78 -7.68
N HIS A 40 -22.29 18.33 -8.90
CA HIS A 40 -23.03 18.79 -10.08
C HIS A 40 -24.51 18.36 -10.05
N ALA A 41 -24.78 17.10 -9.71
CA ALA A 41 -26.16 16.60 -9.60
C ALA A 41 -26.95 17.34 -8.51
N ASN A 42 -26.34 17.60 -7.36
CA ASN A 42 -26.97 18.37 -6.30
C ASN A 42 -27.26 19.80 -6.76
N ARG A 43 -26.31 20.46 -7.43
CA ARG A 43 -26.54 21.83 -7.96
C ARG A 43 -27.73 21.88 -8.92
N ILE A 44 -27.87 20.91 -9.82
CA ILE A 44 -29.01 20.84 -10.76
C ILE A 44 -30.32 20.62 -10.00
N ARG A 45 -30.36 19.76 -8.98
CA ARG A 45 -31.55 19.54 -8.13
C ARG A 45 -31.93 20.81 -7.38
N ASP A 46 -30.91 21.47 -6.79
CA ASP A 46 -31.13 22.71 -6.05
C ASP A 46 -31.72 23.79 -6.97
N GLN A 47 -31.17 23.97 -8.19
CA GLN A 47 -31.70 24.90 -9.18
C GLN A 47 -33.13 24.54 -9.64
N ALA A 48 -33.42 23.26 -9.86
CA ALA A 48 -34.77 22.82 -10.18
C ALA A 48 -35.75 23.10 -9.01
N SER A 49 -35.30 23.01 -7.77
CA SER A 49 -36.10 23.40 -6.60
C SER A 49 -36.36 24.90 -6.55
N VAL A 50 -35.33 25.73 -6.80
CA VAL A 50 -35.46 27.19 -6.85
C VAL A 50 -36.44 27.60 -7.95
N VAL A 51 -36.37 26.97 -9.12
CA VAL A 51 -37.33 27.23 -10.21
C VAL A 51 -38.77 26.94 -9.80
N LYS A 52 -39.03 25.81 -9.14
CA LYS A 52 -40.36 25.49 -8.62
C LYS A 52 -40.85 26.52 -7.62
N THR A 53 -39.94 27.02 -6.79
CA THR A 53 -40.21 28.10 -5.84
C THR A 53 -40.58 29.40 -6.57
N ALA A 54 -39.82 29.79 -7.59
CA ALA A 54 -40.05 31.02 -8.34
C ALA A 54 -41.38 31.01 -9.09
N VAL A 55 -41.80 29.86 -9.62
CA VAL A 55 -43.01 29.72 -10.43
C VAL A 55 -44.25 29.38 -9.61
N GLY A 56 -44.11 28.71 -8.47
CA GLY A 56 -45.21 28.24 -7.64
C GLY A 56 -46.28 29.29 -7.28
N PRO A 57 -45.88 30.47 -6.80
CA PRO A 57 -46.85 31.53 -6.40
C PRO A 57 -47.61 32.17 -7.53
N THR A 58 -47.13 32.05 -8.77
CA THR A 58 -47.78 32.71 -9.93
C THR A 58 -49.22 32.26 -10.12
N SER A 59 -49.57 31.05 -9.70
CA SER A 59 -50.96 30.54 -9.76
C SER A 59 -51.86 31.25 -8.75
N LEU A 60 -51.41 31.42 -7.50
CA LEU A 60 -52.17 32.17 -6.47
C LEU A 60 -52.34 33.64 -6.89
N THR A 61 -51.24 34.27 -7.35
CA THR A 61 -51.28 35.67 -7.81
C THR A 61 -52.27 35.83 -8.94
N THR A 62 -52.31 34.90 -9.90
CA THR A 62 -53.27 34.90 -10.99
C THR A 62 -54.73 34.79 -10.49
N SER A 63 -55.01 33.87 -9.57
CA SER A 63 -56.34 33.71 -8.98
C SER A 63 -56.79 34.96 -8.19
N LEU A 64 -55.87 35.60 -7.45
CA LEU A 64 -56.13 36.85 -6.76
C LEU A 64 -56.42 38.00 -7.73
N ILE A 65 -55.75 38.09 -8.89
CA ILE A 65 -56.05 39.08 -9.92
C ILE A 65 -57.44 38.86 -10.45
N ASP A 66 -57.86 37.61 -10.70
CA ASP A 66 -59.19 37.27 -11.17
C ASP A 66 -60.26 37.58 -10.11
N GLU A 67 -60.05 37.18 -8.88
CA GLU A 67 -60.95 37.47 -7.74
C GLU A 67 -61.13 38.98 -7.57
N ARG A 68 -60.02 39.76 -7.52
CA ARG A 68 -60.05 41.21 -7.46
C ARG A 68 -60.91 41.80 -8.60
N THR A 69 -60.64 41.34 -9.84
CA THR A 69 -61.30 41.85 -11.00
C THR A 69 -62.81 41.60 -10.97
N ILE A 70 -63.22 40.36 -10.61
CA ILE A 70 -64.64 40.01 -10.49
C ILE A 70 -65.32 40.77 -9.35
N THR A 71 -64.65 40.87 -8.19
CA THR A 71 -65.18 41.61 -7.03
C THR A 71 -65.48 43.08 -7.40
N VAL A 72 -64.58 43.73 -8.13
CA VAL A 72 -64.75 45.10 -8.55
C VAL A 72 -65.84 45.23 -9.58
N LEU A 73 -65.97 44.31 -10.55
CA LEU A 73 -67.01 44.28 -11.55
C LEU A 73 -68.40 44.11 -10.93
N GLU A 74 -68.55 43.22 -9.95
CA GLU A 74 -69.78 43.06 -9.17
C GLU A 74 -70.16 44.37 -8.43
N ALA A 75 -69.19 45.05 -7.85
CA ALA A 75 -69.43 46.33 -7.15
C ALA A 75 -69.92 47.43 -8.10
N TYR A 76 -69.53 47.37 -9.36
CA TYR A 76 -70.06 48.28 -10.39
C TYR A 76 -71.34 47.79 -11.07
N GLY A 77 -71.91 46.62 -10.68
CA GLY A 77 -73.08 46.03 -11.32
C GLY A 77 -72.88 45.56 -12.79
N LEU A 78 -71.64 45.20 -13.11
CA LEU A 78 -71.24 44.76 -14.45
C LEU A 78 -71.04 43.23 -14.56
N GLU A 79 -71.53 42.50 -13.58
CA GLU A 79 -71.36 41.04 -13.44
C GLU A 79 -71.91 40.24 -14.61
N ASP A 80 -73.09 40.60 -15.15
CA ASP A 80 -73.74 39.89 -16.28
C ASP A 80 -73.01 40.01 -17.61
N GLU A 81 -72.16 41.00 -17.79
CA GLU A 81 -71.43 41.23 -19.04
C GLU A 81 -70.13 40.49 -19.13
N LEU A 82 -69.49 40.20 -18.01
CA LEU A 82 -68.16 39.58 -17.96
C LEU A 82 -68.11 38.19 -17.32
N THR A 83 -69.08 37.81 -16.44
CA THR A 83 -69.11 36.54 -15.73
C THR A 83 -69.29 35.31 -16.60
N LEU A 84 -69.73 35.43 -17.80
CA LEU A 84 -69.99 34.31 -18.70
C LEU A 84 -68.76 33.45 -19.09
N ARG A 85 -67.54 33.84 -18.63
CA ARG A 85 -66.30 33.08 -18.96
C ARG A 85 -65.32 32.85 -17.82
N ILE A 86 -65.43 33.63 -16.75
CA ILE A 86 -64.47 33.50 -15.61
C ILE A 86 -65.08 32.65 -14.48
N GLY A 87 -66.35 32.34 -14.57
CA GLY A 87 -67.12 31.87 -13.43
C GLY A 87 -67.54 33.03 -12.54
N GLY A 88 -68.42 32.81 -11.56
CA GLY A 88 -68.84 33.83 -10.60
C GLY A 88 -67.78 34.05 -9.53
N LEU A 89 -68.01 35.10 -8.68
CA LEU A 89 -67.13 35.41 -7.54
C LEU A 89 -66.85 34.19 -6.65
N ALA A 90 -67.85 33.33 -6.48
CA ALA A 90 -67.69 32.10 -5.67
C ALA A 90 -66.63 31.14 -6.26
N GLU A 91 -66.57 30.98 -7.59
CA GLU A 91 -65.57 30.15 -8.27
C GLU A 91 -64.18 30.79 -8.18
N ALA A 92 -64.05 32.10 -8.35
CA ALA A 92 -62.79 32.83 -8.23
C ALA A 92 -62.22 32.70 -6.78
N ARG A 93 -63.09 32.88 -5.79
CA ARG A 93 -62.70 32.67 -4.39
C ARG A 93 -62.25 31.23 -4.09
N ALA A 94 -62.95 30.23 -4.61
CA ALA A 94 -62.56 28.84 -4.46
C ALA A 94 -61.24 28.55 -5.12
N ALA A 95 -60.98 29.11 -6.32
CA ALA A 95 -59.67 28.98 -6.98
C ALA A 95 -58.53 29.63 -6.19
N THR A 96 -58.79 30.82 -5.59
CA THR A 96 -57.82 31.48 -4.70
C THR A 96 -57.51 30.63 -3.49
N ASP A 97 -58.52 30.05 -2.84
CA ASP A 97 -58.34 29.21 -1.66
C ASP A 97 -57.54 27.93 -1.99
N GLU A 98 -57.82 27.27 -3.10
CA GLU A 98 -57.03 26.11 -3.58
C GLU A 98 -55.56 26.44 -3.85
N GLN A 99 -55.31 27.57 -4.50
CA GLN A 99 -53.94 27.99 -4.81
C GLN A 99 -53.17 28.46 -3.58
N LEU A 100 -53.85 29.11 -2.60
CA LEU A 100 -53.27 29.47 -1.31
C LEU A 100 -52.83 28.23 -0.52
N GLU A 101 -53.71 27.23 -0.41
CA GLU A 101 -53.37 25.95 0.22
C GLU A 101 -52.19 25.23 -0.48
N SER A 102 -52.16 25.35 -1.83
CA SER A 102 -51.02 24.79 -2.61
C SER A 102 -49.70 25.50 -2.33
N LEU A 103 -49.72 26.82 -2.19
CA LEU A 103 -48.52 27.60 -1.85
C LEU A 103 -48.10 27.37 -0.41
N GLU A 104 -49.02 27.30 0.56
CA GLU A 104 -48.71 26.94 1.96
C GLU A 104 -48.04 25.57 2.04
N ARG A 105 -48.53 24.58 1.31
CA ARG A 105 -47.89 23.24 1.21
C ARG A 105 -46.49 23.31 0.63
N LEU A 106 -46.27 24.13 -0.38
CA LEU A 106 -44.97 24.36 -1.00
C LEU A 106 -43.99 24.96 0.03
N VAL A 107 -44.41 26.01 0.75
CA VAL A 107 -43.62 26.68 1.80
C VAL A 107 -43.29 25.73 2.93
N ALA A 108 -44.25 24.88 3.35
CA ALA A 108 -44.03 23.90 4.40
C ALA A 108 -43.03 22.81 4.00
N SER A 109 -42.97 22.39 2.73
CA SER A 109 -42.18 21.26 2.24
C SER A 109 -40.85 21.64 1.61
N ASN A 110 -40.61 22.92 1.29
CA ASN A 110 -39.45 23.40 0.54
C ASN A 110 -38.75 24.53 1.30
N ASP A 111 -37.48 24.33 1.69
CA ASP A 111 -36.71 25.31 2.46
C ASP A 111 -36.48 26.62 1.67
N ALA A 112 -36.22 26.57 0.38
CA ALA A 112 -36.07 27.76 -0.46
C ALA A 112 -37.39 28.54 -0.56
N ALA A 113 -38.51 27.84 -0.72
CA ALA A 113 -39.84 28.48 -0.72
C ALA A 113 -40.15 29.12 0.63
N ARG A 114 -39.76 28.45 1.73
CA ARG A 114 -39.95 28.99 3.06
C ARG A 114 -39.17 30.28 3.26
N GLU A 115 -37.91 30.33 2.87
CA GLU A 115 -37.07 31.52 3.00
C GLU A 115 -37.65 32.69 2.19
N THR A 116 -38.16 32.43 1.02
CA THR A 116 -38.63 33.49 0.07
C THR A 116 -40.05 33.97 0.39
N TYR A 117 -40.97 33.05 0.74
CA TYR A 117 -42.41 33.39 0.76
C TYR A 117 -43.03 33.47 2.16
N THR A 118 -42.29 33.15 3.26
CA THR A 118 -42.89 33.20 4.59
C THR A 118 -43.52 34.54 4.91
N GLU A 119 -42.84 35.66 4.61
CA GLU A 119 -43.34 37.01 4.88
C GLU A 119 -44.56 37.36 4.03
N ALA A 120 -44.62 36.90 2.76
CA ALA A 120 -45.74 37.18 1.85
C ALA A 120 -46.98 36.31 2.12
N VAL A 121 -46.82 35.15 2.74
CA VAL A 121 -47.90 34.17 2.98
C VAL A 121 -48.40 34.21 4.41
N GLU A 122 -47.56 34.63 5.38
CA GLU A 122 -47.93 34.67 6.79
C GLU A 122 -49.14 35.61 7.03
N GLY A 123 -50.27 35.06 7.47
CA GLY A 123 -51.51 35.80 7.69
C GLY A 123 -52.27 36.18 6.44
N LEU A 124 -51.79 35.83 5.23
CA LEU A 124 -52.45 36.17 3.95
C LEU A 124 -53.86 35.58 3.86
N GLY A 125 -54.06 34.32 4.26
CA GLY A 125 -55.39 33.68 4.25
C GLY A 125 -56.40 34.37 5.16
N ASP A 126 -55.96 34.79 6.36
CA ASP A 126 -56.78 35.54 7.29
C ASP A 126 -57.13 36.93 6.74
N ALA A 127 -56.15 37.60 6.10
CA ALA A 127 -56.33 38.92 5.52
C ALA A 127 -57.30 38.88 4.32
N ILE A 128 -57.18 37.87 3.44
CA ILE A 128 -58.13 37.64 2.34
C ILE A 128 -59.53 37.38 2.86
N THR A 129 -59.67 36.52 3.89
CA THR A 129 -60.95 36.19 4.50
C THR A 129 -61.59 37.42 5.12
N ALA A 130 -60.84 38.25 5.85
CA ALA A 130 -61.34 39.50 6.41
C ALA A 130 -61.80 40.48 5.32
N LEU A 131 -61.01 40.63 4.25
CA LEU A 131 -61.42 41.50 3.12
C LEU A 131 -62.71 41.01 2.48
N ARG A 132 -62.87 39.71 2.22
CA ARG A 132 -64.13 39.12 1.70
C ARG A 132 -65.32 39.37 2.59
N GLN A 133 -65.17 39.29 3.90
CA GLN A 133 -66.24 39.60 4.88
C GLN A 133 -66.64 41.07 4.83
N GLU A 134 -65.68 41.98 4.68
CA GLU A 134 -65.97 43.41 4.57
C GLU A 134 -66.70 43.73 3.25
N VAL A 135 -66.29 43.09 2.13
CA VAL A 135 -66.94 43.19 0.81
C VAL A 135 -68.36 42.64 0.90
N ASP A 136 -68.57 41.44 1.43
CA ASP A 136 -69.88 40.80 1.54
C ASP A 136 -70.84 41.57 2.47
N ALA A 137 -70.28 42.26 3.47
CA ALA A 137 -71.04 43.14 4.36
C ALA A 137 -71.33 44.53 3.78
N GLY A 138 -70.77 44.86 2.60
CA GLY A 138 -70.87 46.17 1.99
C GLY A 138 -70.19 47.30 2.79
N THR A 139 -69.23 46.98 3.62
CA THR A 139 -68.48 47.92 4.47
C THR A 139 -67.18 48.40 3.85
N ALA A 140 -66.64 47.68 2.88
CA ALA A 140 -65.49 48.10 2.06
C ALA A 140 -66.01 48.80 0.82
N ASP A 141 -65.44 49.97 0.48
CA ASP A 141 -65.65 50.60 -0.82
C ASP A 141 -64.79 49.93 -1.92
N THR A 142 -65.12 50.18 -3.15
CA THR A 142 -64.49 49.55 -4.31
C THR A 142 -63.00 49.88 -4.42
N ASP A 143 -62.61 51.12 -4.11
CA ASP A 143 -61.22 51.57 -4.23
C ASP A 143 -60.36 50.91 -3.15
N THR A 144 -60.83 50.90 -1.88
CA THR A 144 -60.15 50.21 -0.77
C THR A 144 -60.05 48.70 -1.06
N THR A 145 -61.10 48.07 -1.55
CA THR A 145 -61.07 46.65 -1.95
C THR A 145 -60.03 46.38 -3.01
N PHE A 146 -59.97 47.22 -4.01
CA PHE A 146 -58.99 47.09 -5.10
C PHE A 146 -57.56 47.29 -4.61
N GLU A 147 -57.29 48.28 -3.77
CA GLU A 147 -55.95 48.54 -3.21
C GLU A 147 -55.49 47.37 -2.34
N ARG A 148 -56.32 46.82 -1.45
CA ARG A 148 -55.95 45.71 -0.56
C ARG A 148 -55.62 44.44 -1.36
N TYR A 149 -56.39 44.06 -2.37
CA TYR A 149 -55.99 42.97 -3.27
C TYR A 149 -54.68 43.28 -3.98
N GLY A 150 -54.49 44.56 -4.40
CA GLY A 150 -53.25 45.03 -5.03
C GLY A 150 -52.04 44.85 -4.12
N GLU A 151 -52.15 45.08 -2.83
CA GLU A 151 -51.09 44.84 -1.86
C GLU A 151 -50.73 43.36 -1.79
N PHE A 152 -51.71 42.44 -1.71
CA PHE A 152 -51.46 40.99 -1.72
C PHE A 152 -50.78 40.53 -2.98
N ILE A 153 -51.27 40.98 -4.14
CA ILE A 153 -50.72 40.67 -5.46
C ILE A 153 -49.28 41.17 -5.55
N THR A 154 -49.00 42.40 -5.12
CA THR A 154 -47.68 43.02 -5.21
C THR A 154 -46.66 42.26 -4.33
N ALA A 155 -47.06 41.94 -3.10
CA ALA A 155 -46.19 41.18 -2.17
C ALA A 155 -45.77 39.81 -2.76
N LEU A 156 -46.72 39.08 -3.36
CA LEU A 156 -46.45 37.80 -4.02
C LEU A 156 -45.60 37.94 -5.29
N LEU A 157 -45.86 38.98 -6.10
CA LEU A 157 -45.06 39.26 -7.31
C LEU A 157 -43.62 39.66 -6.97
N ASP A 158 -43.42 40.44 -5.89
CA ASP A 158 -42.09 40.86 -5.48
C ASP A 158 -41.28 39.69 -4.88
N ALA A 159 -41.93 38.84 -4.09
CA ALA A 159 -41.32 37.60 -3.60
C ALA A 159 -40.98 36.65 -4.74
N SER A 160 -41.87 36.51 -5.75
CA SER A 160 -41.59 35.71 -6.96
C SER A 160 -40.43 36.29 -7.77
N ALA A 161 -40.33 37.60 -7.91
CA ALA A 161 -39.22 38.27 -8.62
C ALA A 161 -37.90 38.02 -7.90
N ALA A 162 -37.86 38.09 -6.56
CA ALA A 162 -36.68 37.78 -5.78
C ALA A 162 -36.25 36.32 -5.98
N ALA A 163 -37.19 35.36 -5.96
CA ALA A 163 -36.89 33.97 -6.28
C ALA A 163 -36.34 33.75 -7.69
N VAL A 164 -36.79 34.50 -8.68
CA VAL A 164 -36.25 34.44 -10.04
C VAL A 164 -34.80 34.91 -10.11
N GLU A 165 -34.42 35.92 -9.33
CA GLU A 165 -33.03 36.40 -9.27
C GLU A 165 -32.05 35.35 -8.72
N ASP A 166 -32.50 34.44 -7.88
CA ASP A 166 -31.70 33.35 -7.32
C ASP A 166 -31.46 32.21 -8.32
N VAL A 167 -32.15 32.19 -9.47
CA VAL A 167 -31.97 31.19 -10.50
C VAL A 167 -30.71 31.49 -11.30
N SER A 168 -29.66 30.71 -11.09
CA SER A 168 -28.34 30.91 -11.73
C SER A 168 -28.21 30.24 -13.10
N ASP A 169 -29.04 29.27 -13.45
CA ASP A 169 -29.08 28.63 -14.77
C ASP A 169 -29.85 29.49 -15.74
N ALA A 170 -29.20 29.88 -16.85
CA ALA A 170 -29.76 30.85 -17.79
C ALA A 170 -31.08 30.40 -18.44
N GLU A 171 -31.26 29.12 -18.70
CA GLU A 171 -32.45 28.58 -19.34
C GLU A 171 -33.62 28.47 -18.34
N PHE A 172 -33.31 28.06 -17.12
CA PHE A 172 -34.27 28.06 -16.03
C PHE A 172 -34.68 29.49 -15.63
N TRP A 173 -33.72 30.41 -15.60
CA TRP A 173 -33.97 31.84 -15.38
C TRP A 173 -34.93 32.43 -16.43
N GLN A 174 -34.66 32.13 -17.72
CA GLN A 174 -35.51 32.63 -18.82
C GLN A 174 -36.96 32.19 -18.64
N GLY A 175 -37.22 30.92 -18.35
CA GLY A 175 -38.58 30.41 -18.18
C GLY A 175 -39.26 30.97 -16.91
N ALA A 176 -38.53 31.01 -15.79
CA ALA A 176 -39.04 31.59 -14.54
C ALA A 176 -39.37 33.09 -14.71
N LYS A 177 -38.49 33.83 -15.40
CA LYS A 177 -38.71 35.26 -15.72
C LYS A 177 -39.90 35.50 -16.64
N LEU A 178 -40.07 34.65 -17.66
CA LEU A 178 -41.25 34.71 -18.53
C LEU A 178 -42.56 34.44 -17.77
N SER A 179 -42.57 33.46 -16.82
CA SER A 179 -43.75 33.20 -15.98
C SER A 179 -44.10 34.39 -15.08
N GLU A 180 -43.08 34.99 -14.45
CA GLU A 180 -43.22 36.18 -13.62
C GLU A 180 -43.74 37.36 -14.44
N LEU A 181 -43.14 37.64 -15.63
CA LEU A 181 -43.55 38.72 -16.51
C LEU A 181 -44.98 38.54 -17.05
N ALA A 182 -45.39 37.31 -17.41
CA ALA A 182 -46.74 37.02 -17.84
C ALA A 182 -47.78 37.30 -16.74
N THR A 183 -47.44 36.95 -15.48
CA THR A 183 -48.32 37.24 -14.35
C THR A 183 -48.42 38.74 -14.06
N ARG A 184 -47.32 39.49 -14.13
CA ARG A 184 -47.32 40.96 -14.04
C ARG A 184 -48.03 41.59 -15.22
N GLN A 185 -47.98 41.01 -16.42
CA GLN A 185 -48.72 41.50 -17.58
C GLN A 185 -50.23 41.32 -17.39
N LYS A 186 -50.66 40.15 -16.85
CA LYS A 186 -52.08 39.94 -16.48
C LYS A 186 -52.56 40.98 -15.46
N ASP A 187 -51.75 41.27 -14.46
CA ASP A 187 -52.06 42.30 -13.46
C ASP A 187 -52.17 43.70 -14.10
N ALA A 188 -51.20 44.10 -14.93
CA ALA A 188 -51.21 45.39 -15.63
C ALA A 188 -52.42 45.54 -16.55
N ARG A 189 -52.84 44.47 -17.22
CA ARG A 189 -54.03 44.43 -18.00
C ARG A 189 -55.27 44.64 -17.15
N ALA A 190 -55.40 43.93 -16.04
CA ALA A 190 -56.51 44.10 -15.08
C ALA A 190 -56.57 45.53 -14.51
N LEU A 191 -55.39 46.10 -14.17
CA LEU A 191 -55.29 47.52 -13.74
C LEU A 191 -55.80 48.49 -14.84
N LEU A 192 -55.43 48.24 -16.12
CA LEU A 192 -55.83 49.08 -17.23
C LEU A 192 -57.31 48.98 -17.46
N VAL A 193 -57.91 47.77 -17.45
CA VAL A 193 -59.34 47.55 -17.54
C VAL A 193 -60.08 48.28 -16.44
N ASN A 194 -59.66 48.10 -15.20
CA ASN A 194 -60.25 48.74 -14.02
C ASN A 194 -60.16 50.27 -14.06
N ALA A 195 -59.09 50.85 -14.61
CA ALA A 195 -58.94 52.28 -14.76
C ALA A 195 -59.90 52.85 -15.86
N LEU A 196 -60.29 52.02 -16.84
CA LEU A 196 -61.20 52.43 -17.91
C LEU A 196 -62.70 52.26 -17.56
N ILE A 197 -63.05 51.39 -16.59
CA ILE A 197 -64.42 51.12 -16.13
C ILE A 197 -65.14 52.42 -15.68
N PRO A 198 -64.57 53.23 -14.77
CA PRO A 198 -65.26 54.49 -14.37
C PRO A 198 -65.53 55.43 -15.50
N VAL A 199 -64.65 55.48 -16.53
CA VAL A 199 -64.84 56.28 -17.75
C VAL A 199 -66.00 55.73 -18.55
N SER A 200 -66.16 54.42 -18.67
CA SER A 200 -67.25 53.78 -19.41
C SER A 200 -68.60 54.05 -18.77
N LEU A 201 -68.63 54.14 -17.43
CA LEU A 201 -69.86 54.46 -16.68
C LEU A 201 -70.25 55.94 -16.74
N ASN A 202 -69.32 56.82 -17.06
CA ASN A 202 -69.52 58.23 -17.21
C ASN A 202 -69.80 58.65 -18.70
N GLU A 203 -70.72 57.93 -19.35
CA GLU A 203 -71.07 58.11 -20.76
C GLU A 203 -69.86 58.10 -21.73
N GLY A 204 -68.76 57.46 -21.32
CA GLY A 204 -67.55 57.30 -22.14
C GLY A 204 -66.54 58.45 -22.06
N GLY A 205 -66.83 59.53 -21.29
CA GLY A 205 -65.94 60.69 -21.21
C GLY A 205 -65.13 60.74 -19.92
N LEU A 206 -63.88 61.25 -20.03
CA LEU A 206 -63.04 61.55 -18.87
C LEU A 206 -63.61 62.78 -18.13
N THR A 207 -63.51 62.77 -16.77
CA THR A 207 -63.88 63.94 -15.96
C THR A 207 -62.87 65.09 -16.16
N ASP A 208 -63.32 66.35 -16.04
CA ASP A 208 -62.48 67.53 -16.27
C ASP A 208 -61.25 67.66 -15.36
N ASP A 209 -61.19 66.96 -14.26
CA ASP A 209 -60.12 67.05 -13.24
C ASP A 209 -58.91 66.20 -13.51
N ASN A 210 -58.78 65.50 -14.64
CA ASN A 210 -57.70 64.57 -14.95
C ASN A 210 -57.44 63.43 -13.93
N GLU A 211 -58.33 63.33 -12.93
CA GLU A 211 -58.19 62.37 -11.88
C GLU A 211 -58.22 60.92 -12.39
N GLN A 212 -59.03 60.67 -13.45
CA GLN A 212 -59.16 59.38 -14.12
C GLN A 212 -58.00 59.11 -15.13
N ALA A 213 -57.38 60.14 -15.66
CA ALA A 213 -56.33 60.00 -16.69
C ALA A 213 -55.03 59.47 -16.09
N VAL A 214 -54.69 59.82 -14.87
CA VAL A 214 -53.42 59.36 -14.20
C VAL A 214 -53.39 57.85 -13.98
N PRO A 215 -54.42 57.18 -13.43
CA PRO A 215 -54.44 55.71 -13.32
C PRO A 215 -54.33 55.03 -14.68
N ILE A 216 -55.03 55.54 -15.76
CA ILE A 216 -54.94 54.98 -17.12
C ILE A 216 -53.55 55.11 -17.68
N ILE A 217 -52.91 56.28 -17.59
CA ILE A 217 -51.54 56.49 -18.09
C ILE A 217 -50.53 55.56 -17.36
N ARG A 218 -50.70 55.43 -16.04
CA ARG A 218 -49.82 54.56 -15.24
C ARG A 218 -49.99 53.08 -15.66
N ALA A 219 -51.22 52.60 -15.72
CA ALA A 219 -51.52 51.22 -16.06
C ALA A 219 -51.12 50.93 -17.57
N LEU A 220 -51.35 51.86 -18.48
CA LEU A 220 -50.92 51.74 -19.88
C LEU A 220 -49.40 51.63 -20.00
N SER A 221 -48.68 52.51 -19.34
CA SER A 221 -47.22 52.46 -19.37
C SER A 221 -46.67 51.14 -18.80
N ALA A 222 -47.26 50.64 -17.72
CA ALA A 222 -46.88 49.34 -17.14
C ALA A 222 -47.20 48.17 -18.07
N TYR A 223 -48.31 48.22 -18.79
CA TYR A 223 -48.75 47.22 -19.75
C TYR A 223 -47.80 47.15 -20.96
N GLU A 224 -47.54 48.29 -21.65
CA GLU A 224 -46.69 48.37 -22.83
C GLU A 224 -45.23 47.96 -22.55
N ASN A 225 -44.65 48.33 -21.40
CA ASN A 225 -43.30 47.98 -21.05
C ASN A 225 -43.11 46.46 -20.87
N ARG A 226 -44.12 45.75 -20.41
CA ARG A 226 -44.05 44.29 -20.18
C ARG A 226 -44.25 43.49 -21.46
N ASP A 227 -45.06 43.94 -22.41
CA ASP A 227 -45.18 43.32 -23.73
C ASP A 227 -43.85 43.27 -24.48
N GLY A 228 -43.11 44.38 -24.45
CA GLY A 228 -41.75 44.40 -25.00
C GLY A 228 -40.80 43.42 -24.36
N ALA A 229 -40.81 43.34 -23.00
CA ALA A 229 -39.94 42.44 -22.27
C ALA A 229 -40.28 40.95 -22.51
N ILE A 230 -41.56 40.59 -22.59
CA ILE A 230 -42.00 39.23 -22.93
C ILE A 230 -41.56 38.86 -24.34
N SER A 231 -41.79 39.76 -25.32
CA SER A 231 -41.38 39.52 -26.71
C SER A 231 -39.87 39.31 -26.84
N GLU A 232 -39.07 40.12 -26.16
CA GLU A 232 -37.62 40.03 -26.19
C GLU A 232 -37.10 38.72 -25.56
N LEU A 233 -37.71 38.28 -24.47
CA LEU A 233 -37.30 37.05 -23.77
C LEU A 233 -37.90 35.78 -24.37
N SER A 234 -38.94 35.87 -25.20
CA SER A 234 -39.58 34.71 -25.84
C SER A 234 -38.75 34.18 -26.98
N THR A 235 -37.65 33.51 -26.69
CA THR A 235 -36.71 32.92 -27.65
C THR A 235 -36.54 31.42 -27.40
N GLY A 236 -35.92 30.72 -28.37
CA GLY A 236 -35.68 29.29 -28.27
C GLY A 236 -36.98 28.49 -28.13
N GLN A 237 -37.08 27.68 -27.07
CA GLN A 237 -38.24 26.84 -26.79
C GLN A 237 -39.50 27.64 -26.37
N TYR A 238 -39.34 28.89 -25.94
CA TYR A 238 -40.42 29.79 -25.55
C TYR A 238 -40.89 30.68 -26.70
N ALA A 239 -40.27 30.59 -27.88
CA ALA A 239 -40.59 31.47 -29.02
C ALA A 239 -42.03 31.30 -29.52
N GLN A 240 -42.51 30.06 -29.62
CA GLN A 240 -43.85 29.77 -30.10
C GLN A 240 -44.93 30.21 -29.07
N PRO A 241 -44.88 29.82 -27.80
CA PRO A 241 -45.81 30.32 -26.81
C PRO A 241 -45.79 31.86 -26.70
N GLY A 242 -44.61 32.47 -26.72
CA GLY A 242 -44.45 33.91 -26.64
C GLY A 242 -45.06 34.66 -27.81
N SER A 243 -44.88 34.19 -29.06
CA SER A 243 -45.49 34.81 -30.23
C SER A 243 -47.01 34.75 -30.22
N VAL A 244 -47.58 33.63 -29.72
CA VAL A 244 -49.03 33.50 -29.56
C VAL A 244 -49.58 34.49 -28.53
N LEU A 245 -48.88 34.65 -27.41
CA LEU A 245 -49.26 35.64 -26.38
C LEU A 245 -49.21 37.05 -26.92
N VAL A 246 -48.09 37.45 -27.54
CA VAL A 246 -47.93 38.81 -28.11
C VAL A 246 -48.95 39.09 -29.18
N GLU A 247 -49.19 38.19 -30.16
CA GLU A 247 -50.17 38.31 -31.18
C GLU A 247 -51.61 38.50 -30.63
N ALA A 248 -51.96 37.73 -29.60
CA ALA A 248 -53.22 37.82 -28.89
C ALA A 248 -53.41 39.19 -28.18
N LEU A 249 -52.33 39.68 -27.54
CA LEU A 249 -52.38 40.99 -26.88
C LEU A 249 -52.46 42.16 -27.84
N GLU A 250 -51.76 42.09 -28.98
CA GLU A 250 -51.84 43.06 -30.08
C GLU A 250 -53.23 43.06 -30.69
N ALA A 251 -53.80 41.90 -30.93
CA ALA A 251 -55.15 41.81 -31.54
C ALA A 251 -56.24 42.32 -30.59
N ALA A 252 -56.07 42.20 -29.28
CA ALA A 252 -56.95 42.76 -28.28
C ALA A 252 -56.95 44.32 -28.31
N ASP A 253 -55.84 44.92 -28.71
CA ASP A 253 -55.60 46.35 -28.83
C ASP A 253 -56.12 47.22 -27.65
N LEU A 254 -55.98 46.68 -26.41
CA LEU A 254 -56.40 47.41 -25.22
C LEU A 254 -55.57 48.69 -25.02
N ALA A 255 -54.28 48.64 -25.36
CA ALA A 255 -53.40 49.79 -25.29
C ALA A 255 -53.87 50.90 -26.33
N GLY A 256 -54.26 50.52 -27.53
CA GLY A 256 -54.79 51.41 -28.51
C GLY A 256 -56.11 52.08 -28.08
N LEU A 257 -56.99 51.29 -27.47
CA LEU A 257 -58.23 51.80 -26.86
C LEU A 257 -57.94 52.83 -25.76
N ALA A 258 -56.99 52.51 -24.83
CA ALA A 258 -56.64 53.45 -23.76
C ALA A 258 -56.00 54.74 -24.30
N ARG A 259 -55.07 54.66 -25.28
CA ARG A 259 -54.49 55.85 -25.92
C ARG A 259 -55.54 56.70 -26.59
N THR A 260 -56.44 56.08 -27.37
CA THR A 260 -57.51 56.78 -28.05
C THR A 260 -58.42 57.49 -27.01
N THR A 261 -58.76 56.86 -25.91
CA THR A 261 -59.53 57.44 -24.82
C THR A 261 -58.81 58.65 -24.20
N LEU A 262 -57.54 58.60 -23.99
CA LEU A 262 -56.74 59.72 -23.50
C LEU A 262 -56.60 60.86 -24.47
N GLU A 263 -56.55 60.58 -25.80
CA GLU A 263 -56.43 61.57 -26.85
C GLU A 263 -57.72 62.22 -27.19
N THR A 264 -58.80 61.45 -27.21
CA THR A 264 -60.12 61.94 -27.72
C THR A 264 -61.08 62.34 -26.59
N ASN A 265 -60.74 62.02 -25.36
CA ASN A 265 -61.60 62.08 -24.18
C ASN A 265 -62.94 61.31 -24.36
N GLN A 266 -62.90 60.25 -25.19
CA GLN A 266 -64.03 59.37 -25.44
C GLN A 266 -63.60 57.90 -25.41
N LEU A 267 -64.33 57.11 -24.64
CA LEU A 267 -64.12 55.66 -24.53
C LEU A 267 -65.24 54.94 -25.29
N ASP A 268 -64.89 54.05 -26.17
CA ASP A 268 -65.81 53.07 -26.73
C ASP A 268 -66.07 51.95 -25.74
N SER A 269 -67.15 52.15 -24.93
CA SER A 269 -67.47 51.20 -23.87
C SER A 269 -67.78 49.80 -24.38
N GLN A 270 -68.40 49.68 -25.60
CA GLN A 270 -68.64 48.37 -26.19
C GLN A 270 -67.35 47.66 -26.53
N ARG A 271 -66.38 48.37 -27.10
CA ARG A 271 -65.07 47.84 -27.42
C ARG A 271 -64.28 47.47 -26.12
N LEU A 272 -64.41 48.27 -25.03
CA LEU A 272 -63.80 47.92 -23.77
C LEU A 272 -64.33 46.57 -23.27
N PHE A 273 -65.65 46.35 -23.26
CA PHE A 273 -66.22 45.09 -22.85
C PHE A 273 -65.85 43.92 -23.74
N ASP A 274 -65.80 44.15 -25.07
CA ASP A 274 -65.36 43.14 -26.02
C ASP A 274 -63.91 42.74 -25.81
N VAL A 275 -63.00 43.67 -25.57
CA VAL A 275 -61.59 43.44 -25.21
C VAL A 275 -61.44 42.86 -23.83
N ALA A 276 -62.13 43.39 -22.83
CA ALA A 276 -62.07 42.92 -21.47
C ALA A 276 -62.60 41.49 -21.29
N SER A 277 -63.67 41.15 -22.02
CA SER A 277 -64.33 39.85 -22.02
C SER A 277 -63.60 38.78 -22.86
N TYR A 278 -62.53 39.16 -23.64
CA TYR A 278 -61.86 38.26 -24.60
C TYR A 278 -62.80 37.56 -25.59
N LYS A 279 -63.91 38.18 -25.92
CA LYS A 279 -64.85 37.64 -26.97
C LYS A 279 -64.24 37.52 -28.36
N GLY A 280 -63.10 38.12 -28.60
CA GLY A 280 -62.31 37.96 -29.78
C GLY A 280 -61.43 36.71 -29.79
N GLY A 281 -62.03 35.61 -29.87
CA GLY A 281 -61.57 34.29 -30.04
C GLY A 281 -60.15 34.00 -30.48
N PHE A 282 -59.17 34.02 -29.61
CA PHE A 282 -57.81 33.99 -30.07
C PHE A 282 -57.04 32.75 -29.83
N VAL A 283 -57.55 31.74 -29.19
CA VAL A 283 -56.87 30.43 -29.17
C VAL A 283 -57.89 29.36 -29.44
N TYR A 284 -58.07 29.04 -30.70
CA TYR A 284 -58.96 27.98 -31.15
C TYR A 284 -58.55 26.58 -30.62
N ASP A 285 -57.38 26.47 -30.09
CA ASP A 285 -56.81 25.22 -29.57
C ASP A 285 -56.42 25.25 -28.06
N ALA A 286 -56.79 26.27 -27.30
CA ALA A 286 -56.63 26.20 -25.85
C ALA A 286 -57.71 25.26 -25.26
N PRO A 287 -57.35 24.11 -24.74
CA PRO A 287 -58.32 23.04 -24.37
C PRO A 287 -59.24 23.44 -23.19
N THR A 288 -59.03 24.54 -22.53
CA THR A 288 -59.62 24.84 -21.22
C THR A 288 -60.35 26.16 -21.14
N GLY A 289 -60.39 27.00 -22.21
CA GLY A 289 -61.01 28.30 -22.16
C GLY A 289 -60.31 29.33 -21.25
N ASP A 290 -59.07 29.03 -20.85
CA ASP A 290 -58.25 29.84 -19.97
C ASP A 290 -57.84 31.15 -20.63
N TYR A 291 -57.61 32.18 -19.85
CA TYR A 291 -57.02 33.43 -20.34
C TYR A 291 -55.69 33.18 -21.02
N ILE A 292 -55.40 33.94 -22.05
CA ILE A 292 -54.17 33.81 -22.81
C ILE A 292 -52.90 33.88 -21.92
N HIS A 293 -52.93 34.68 -20.86
CA HIS A 293 -51.81 34.75 -19.88
C HIS A 293 -51.65 33.45 -19.09
N ASP A 294 -52.78 32.84 -18.65
CA ASP A 294 -52.78 31.59 -17.91
C ASP A 294 -52.35 30.43 -18.81
N TRP A 295 -52.80 30.40 -20.05
CA TRP A 295 -52.34 29.46 -21.06
C TRP A 295 -50.83 29.60 -21.31
N PHE A 296 -50.33 30.82 -21.55
CA PHE A 296 -48.90 31.06 -21.76
C PHE A 296 -48.08 30.63 -20.54
N ARG A 297 -48.50 31.02 -19.36
CA ARG A 297 -47.86 30.61 -18.11
C ARG A 297 -47.85 29.09 -17.97
N ALA A 298 -48.96 28.40 -18.24
CA ALA A 298 -49.03 26.95 -18.20
C ALA A 298 -48.03 26.29 -19.17
N GLN A 299 -47.94 26.83 -20.42
CA GLN A 299 -46.95 26.35 -21.39
C GLN A 299 -45.51 26.57 -20.91
N VAL A 300 -45.21 27.74 -20.35
CA VAL A 300 -43.88 28.05 -19.80
C VAL A 300 -43.53 27.09 -18.64
N VAL A 301 -44.49 26.86 -17.73
CA VAL A 301 -44.30 25.95 -16.58
C VAL A 301 -44.12 24.52 -17.07
N GLU A 302 -44.89 24.05 -18.04
CA GLU A 302 -44.76 22.70 -18.60
C GLU A 302 -43.36 22.50 -19.22
N ILE A 303 -42.87 23.48 -19.99
CA ILE A 303 -41.52 23.46 -20.58
C ILE A 303 -40.45 23.43 -19.47
N LEU A 304 -40.61 24.24 -18.43
CA LEU A 304 -39.69 24.29 -17.28
C LEU A 304 -39.66 22.96 -16.52
N ASP A 305 -40.82 22.38 -16.22
CA ASP A 305 -40.92 21.11 -15.51
C ASP A 305 -40.31 19.97 -16.32
N HIS A 306 -40.60 19.91 -17.61
CA HIS A 306 -40.03 18.92 -18.51
C HIS A 306 -38.49 19.02 -18.54
N ASN A 307 -37.94 20.20 -18.77
CA ASN A 307 -36.50 20.45 -18.84
C ASN A 307 -35.81 20.19 -17.49
N SER A 308 -36.44 20.60 -16.38
CA SER A 308 -35.89 20.35 -15.05
C SER A 308 -35.78 18.85 -14.75
N ALA A 309 -36.85 18.11 -15.08
CA ALA A 309 -36.88 16.66 -14.91
C ALA A 309 -35.82 15.95 -15.78
N GLU A 310 -35.70 16.34 -17.06
CA GLU A 310 -34.68 15.80 -17.96
C GLU A 310 -33.25 16.07 -17.48
N ARG A 311 -32.97 17.29 -17.05
CA ARG A 311 -31.64 17.68 -16.55
C ARG A 311 -31.27 16.95 -15.25
N VAL A 312 -32.20 16.83 -14.31
CA VAL A 312 -32.02 16.05 -13.09
C VAL A 312 -31.76 14.59 -13.43
N ALA A 313 -32.57 13.99 -14.31
CA ALA A 313 -32.38 12.62 -14.76
C ALA A 313 -31.04 12.40 -15.49
N ALA A 314 -30.61 13.37 -16.30
CA ALA A 314 -29.30 13.33 -16.97
C ALA A 314 -28.14 13.46 -16.00
N ALA A 315 -28.26 14.33 -15.00
CA ALA A 315 -27.26 14.46 -13.94
C ALA A 315 -27.13 13.18 -13.10
N ASP A 316 -28.27 12.55 -12.75
CA ASP A 316 -28.32 11.29 -12.03
C ASP A 316 -27.77 10.10 -12.86
N ARG A 317 -28.02 10.08 -14.17
CA ARG A 317 -27.38 9.09 -15.05
C ARG A 317 -25.86 9.25 -15.05
N ARG A 318 -25.35 10.46 -15.23
CA ARG A 318 -23.90 10.75 -15.20
C ARG A 318 -23.27 10.34 -13.87
N LEU A 319 -23.92 10.66 -12.75
CA LEU A 319 -23.45 10.24 -11.43
C LEU A 319 -23.35 8.71 -11.30
N ARG A 320 -24.39 8.00 -11.74
CA ARG A 320 -24.38 6.52 -11.75
C ARG A 320 -23.28 5.97 -12.65
N ASP A 321 -23.11 6.52 -13.85
CA ASP A 321 -22.08 6.06 -14.79
C ASP A 321 -20.67 6.25 -14.23
N HIS A 322 -20.41 7.38 -13.57
CA HIS A 322 -19.14 7.60 -12.87
C HIS A 322 -18.94 6.62 -11.69
N ALA A 323 -19.99 6.37 -10.89
CA ALA A 323 -19.92 5.44 -9.77
C ALA A 323 -19.70 3.99 -10.25
N VAL A 324 -20.41 3.55 -11.29
CA VAL A 324 -20.23 2.22 -11.90
C VAL A 324 -18.83 2.09 -12.51
N GLY A 325 -18.38 3.09 -13.28
CA GLY A 325 -17.04 3.13 -13.86
C GLY A 325 -15.94 3.08 -12.80
N ALA A 326 -16.11 3.83 -11.70
CA ALA A 326 -15.20 3.81 -10.57
C ALA A 326 -15.14 2.43 -9.91
N THR A 327 -16.29 1.77 -9.73
CA THR A 327 -16.36 0.42 -9.14
C THR A 327 -15.70 -0.63 -10.04
N ILE A 328 -16.00 -0.62 -11.34
CA ILE A 328 -15.39 -1.54 -12.31
C ILE A 328 -13.87 -1.36 -12.34
N GLY A 329 -13.40 -0.11 -12.44
CA GLY A 329 -11.97 0.18 -12.46
C GLY A 329 -11.26 -0.23 -11.16
N LEU A 330 -11.91 -0.08 -9.99
CA LEU A 330 -11.39 -0.58 -8.72
C LEU A 330 -11.24 -2.09 -8.72
N VAL A 331 -12.27 -2.82 -9.19
CA VAL A 331 -12.23 -4.28 -9.28
C VAL A 331 -11.12 -4.73 -10.24
N VAL A 332 -11.02 -4.12 -11.42
CA VAL A 332 -9.97 -4.43 -12.40
C VAL A 332 -8.58 -4.17 -11.80
N THR A 333 -8.39 -3.02 -11.17
CA THR A 333 -7.11 -2.67 -10.52
C THR A 333 -6.77 -3.66 -9.39
N ALA A 334 -7.75 -4.05 -8.57
CA ALA A 334 -7.56 -5.03 -7.51
C ALA A 334 -7.20 -6.43 -8.07
N VAL A 335 -7.86 -6.86 -9.14
CA VAL A 335 -7.57 -8.14 -9.81
C VAL A 335 -6.16 -8.12 -10.40
N ILE A 336 -5.78 -7.08 -11.13
CA ILE A 336 -4.43 -6.94 -11.68
C ILE A 336 -3.38 -6.96 -10.57
N THR A 337 -3.60 -6.17 -9.51
CA THR A 337 -2.72 -6.13 -8.33
C THR A 337 -2.58 -7.51 -7.69
N PHE A 338 -3.69 -8.23 -7.52
CA PHE A 338 -3.69 -9.60 -6.98
C PHE A 338 -2.92 -10.56 -7.87
N LEU A 339 -3.13 -10.53 -9.19
CA LEU A 339 -2.44 -11.40 -10.16
C LEU A 339 -0.93 -11.12 -10.18
N VAL A 340 -0.52 -9.85 -10.23
CA VAL A 340 0.90 -9.45 -10.18
C VAL A 340 1.53 -9.86 -8.84
N SER A 341 0.83 -9.59 -7.73
CA SER A 341 1.30 -10.01 -6.41
C SER A 341 1.49 -11.52 -6.32
N ARG A 342 0.53 -12.29 -6.84
CA ARG A 342 0.61 -13.76 -6.88
C ARG A 342 1.71 -14.27 -7.80
N SER A 343 1.93 -13.62 -8.94
CA SER A 343 2.96 -13.98 -9.93
C SER A 343 4.38 -13.74 -9.42
N ILE A 344 4.60 -12.70 -8.63
CA ILE A 344 5.95 -12.34 -8.16
C ILE A 344 6.23 -12.85 -6.74
N LEU A 345 5.29 -12.62 -5.79
CA LEU A 345 5.55 -12.91 -4.38
C LEU A 345 5.64 -14.42 -4.06
N ARG A 346 4.86 -15.25 -4.75
CA ARG A 346 4.89 -16.70 -4.52
C ARG A 346 6.22 -17.32 -4.95
N PRO A 347 6.66 -17.16 -6.21
CA PRO A 347 7.95 -17.70 -6.66
C PRO A 347 9.12 -17.20 -5.82
N LEU A 348 9.18 -15.91 -5.48
CA LEU A 348 10.22 -15.34 -4.63
C LEU A 348 10.27 -15.95 -3.23
N ARG A 349 9.11 -16.19 -2.61
CA ARG A 349 9.06 -16.85 -1.29
C ARG A 349 9.54 -18.29 -1.36
N THR A 350 9.13 -19.03 -2.38
CA THR A 350 9.56 -20.41 -2.60
C THR A 350 11.06 -20.46 -2.85
N LEU A 351 11.58 -19.60 -3.73
CA LEU A 351 13.01 -19.47 -4.00
C LEU A 351 13.80 -19.18 -2.71
N THR A 352 13.37 -18.15 -1.96
CA THR A 352 14.07 -17.76 -0.72
C THR A 352 14.09 -18.89 0.31
N ALA A 353 12.96 -19.58 0.50
CA ALA A 353 12.88 -20.68 1.46
C ALA A 353 13.78 -21.86 1.05
N GLN A 354 13.74 -22.26 -0.23
CA GLN A 354 14.57 -23.36 -0.73
C GLN A 354 16.07 -23.02 -0.74
N VAL A 355 16.44 -21.78 -1.07
CA VAL A 355 17.83 -21.30 -1.03
C VAL A 355 18.36 -21.32 0.41
N ILE A 356 17.60 -20.81 1.36
CA ILE A 356 18.00 -20.82 2.77
C ILE A 356 18.15 -22.26 3.28
N ASP A 357 17.17 -23.12 3.06
CA ASP A 357 17.20 -24.53 3.46
C ASP A 357 18.41 -25.26 2.86
N THR A 358 18.67 -25.06 1.57
CA THR A 358 19.82 -25.65 0.89
C THR A 358 21.14 -25.12 1.46
N ALA A 359 21.27 -23.83 1.69
CA ALA A 359 22.51 -23.21 2.15
C ALA A 359 22.81 -23.52 3.62
N THR A 360 21.79 -23.64 4.50
CA THR A 360 21.99 -23.82 5.94
C THR A 360 21.98 -25.28 6.38
N GLU A 361 21.27 -26.14 5.68
CA GLU A 361 21.07 -27.52 6.11
C GLU A 361 21.62 -28.55 5.09
N ARG A 362 21.12 -28.51 3.84
CA ARG A 362 21.38 -29.59 2.88
C ARG A 362 22.80 -29.61 2.35
N LEU A 363 23.32 -28.47 1.89
CA LEU A 363 24.68 -28.38 1.36
C LEU A 363 25.74 -28.66 2.43
N PRO A 364 25.66 -28.09 3.67
CA PRO A 364 26.60 -28.46 4.72
C PRO A 364 26.49 -29.94 5.14
N ALA A 365 25.30 -30.53 5.11
CA ALA A 365 25.12 -31.95 5.40
C ALA A 365 25.77 -32.83 4.33
N ALA A 366 25.57 -32.51 3.05
CA ALA A 366 26.19 -33.20 1.93
C ALA A 366 27.72 -33.12 1.97
N VAL A 367 28.27 -31.93 2.25
CA VAL A 367 29.73 -31.73 2.40
C VAL A 367 30.27 -32.54 3.58
N ARG A 368 29.60 -32.56 4.74
CA ARG A 368 29.99 -33.40 5.89
C ARG A 368 29.95 -34.90 5.54
N GLN A 369 28.95 -35.34 4.78
CA GLN A 369 28.85 -36.72 4.33
C GLN A 369 30.05 -37.11 3.43
N ILE A 370 30.40 -36.23 2.48
CA ILE A 370 31.60 -36.42 1.63
C ILE A 370 32.88 -36.52 2.48
N GLN A 371 33.04 -35.62 3.46
CA GLN A 371 34.22 -35.55 4.33
C GLN A 371 34.31 -36.72 5.32
N ALA A 372 33.19 -37.29 5.73
CA ALA A 372 33.12 -38.39 6.68
C ALA A 372 33.33 -39.79 6.05
N THR A 373 33.47 -39.87 4.72
CA THR A 373 33.65 -41.15 4.03
C THR A 373 34.98 -41.80 4.42
N PRO A 374 34.98 -43.04 4.95
CA PRO A 374 36.20 -43.74 5.35
C PRO A 374 37.15 -43.99 4.19
N LEU A 375 38.45 -44.14 4.50
CA LEU A 375 39.48 -44.57 3.53
C LEU A 375 39.13 -45.99 3.03
N GLY A 376 39.06 -46.16 1.71
CA GLY A 376 38.75 -47.45 1.09
C GLY A 376 37.35 -47.55 0.50
N GLU A 377 36.44 -46.64 0.79
CA GLU A 377 35.10 -46.60 0.19
C GLU A 377 35.04 -45.52 -0.89
N ASP A 378 34.18 -45.68 -1.90
CA ASP A 378 34.01 -44.67 -2.93
C ASP A 378 33.36 -43.40 -2.37
N VAL A 379 33.90 -42.23 -2.77
CA VAL A 379 33.34 -40.93 -2.32
C VAL A 379 31.95 -40.80 -2.89
N PRO A 380 30.91 -40.68 -2.01
CA PRO A 380 29.56 -40.56 -2.48
C PRO A 380 29.35 -39.24 -3.23
N TRP A 381 28.57 -39.27 -4.31
CA TRP A 381 28.10 -38.08 -5.01
C TRP A 381 26.68 -37.77 -4.56
N PRO A 382 26.48 -36.97 -3.50
CA PRO A 382 25.15 -36.69 -3.01
C PRO A 382 24.38 -35.84 -4.02
N ALA A 383 23.23 -36.35 -4.47
CA ALA A 383 22.32 -35.59 -5.31
C ALA A 383 21.52 -34.62 -4.43
N LEU A 384 21.77 -33.32 -4.55
CA LEU A 384 20.92 -32.32 -3.97
C LEU A 384 19.78 -31.98 -4.94
N PRO A 385 18.51 -31.95 -4.49
CA PRO A 385 17.42 -31.56 -5.35
C PRO A 385 17.62 -30.10 -5.79
N PRO A 386 17.40 -29.79 -7.08
CA PRO A 386 17.49 -28.42 -7.55
C PRO A 386 16.41 -27.55 -6.92
N VAL A 387 16.69 -26.28 -6.78
CA VAL A 387 15.67 -25.28 -6.44
C VAL A 387 14.72 -25.19 -7.64
N ASP A 388 13.48 -25.64 -7.42
CA ASP A 388 12.44 -25.67 -8.47
C ASP A 388 11.60 -24.39 -8.38
N VAL A 389 11.78 -23.52 -9.38
CA VAL A 389 10.99 -22.31 -9.58
C VAL A 389 10.48 -22.34 -11.02
N THR A 390 9.19 -22.56 -11.18
CA THR A 390 8.52 -22.79 -12.48
C THR A 390 8.21 -21.49 -13.24
N THR A 391 8.99 -20.43 -13.05
CA THR A 391 8.84 -19.18 -13.80
C THR A 391 9.90 -19.06 -14.87
N SER A 392 9.53 -18.48 -16.02
CA SER A 392 10.45 -18.21 -17.14
C SER A 392 10.88 -16.75 -17.21
N ASP A 393 10.95 -16.09 -16.07
CA ASP A 393 11.35 -14.71 -15.86
C ASP A 393 12.71 -14.64 -15.11
N GLU A 394 13.11 -13.45 -14.71
CA GLU A 394 14.35 -13.19 -13.97
C GLU A 394 14.43 -13.99 -12.66
N VAL A 395 13.30 -14.38 -12.07
CA VAL A 395 13.26 -15.22 -10.86
C VAL A 395 13.69 -16.66 -11.21
N GLY A 396 13.28 -17.15 -12.36
CA GLY A 396 13.73 -18.43 -12.91
C GLY A 396 15.22 -18.43 -13.23
N ASP A 397 15.73 -17.34 -13.80
CA ASP A 397 17.17 -17.18 -14.09
C ASP A 397 18.00 -17.20 -12.80
N VAL A 398 17.55 -16.53 -11.73
CA VAL A 398 18.20 -16.55 -10.42
C VAL A 398 18.20 -17.96 -9.83
N ALA A 399 17.10 -18.71 -9.95
CA ALA A 399 17.04 -20.10 -9.50
C ALA A 399 18.02 -20.99 -10.28
N GLY A 400 18.12 -20.81 -11.60
CA GLY A 400 19.08 -21.49 -12.45
C GLY A 400 20.54 -21.20 -12.08
N ALA A 401 20.87 -19.94 -11.85
CA ALA A 401 22.19 -19.52 -11.39
C ALA A 401 22.54 -20.11 -10.02
N PHE A 402 21.58 -20.14 -9.09
CA PHE A 402 21.76 -20.77 -7.79
C PHE A 402 22.01 -22.27 -7.89
N ASN A 403 21.27 -22.99 -8.75
CA ASN A 403 21.47 -24.41 -8.99
C ASN A 403 22.86 -24.69 -9.57
N THR A 404 23.35 -23.85 -10.47
CA THR A 404 24.70 -23.93 -11.03
C THR A 404 25.75 -23.74 -9.93
N MET A 405 25.57 -22.73 -9.07
CA MET A 405 26.45 -22.47 -7.93
C MET A 405 26.46 -23.65 -6.92
N GLN A 406 25.27 -24.20 -6.61
CA GLN A 406 25.14 -25.37 -5.74
C GLN A 406 25.91 -26.59 -6.29
N GLN A 407 25.76 -26.86 -7.59
CA GLN A 407 26.47 -27.95 -8.25
C GLN A 407 27.98 -27.73 -8.21
N SER A 408 28.44 -26.52 -8.54
CA SER A 408 29.89 -26.19 -8.50
C SER A 408 30.47 -26.31 -7.08
N ALA A 409 29.68 -25.97 -6.05
CA ALA A 409 30.13 -26.13 -4.65
C ALA A 409 30.27 -27.61 -4.25
N LEU A 410 29.36 -28.46 -4.74
CA LEU A 410 29.46 -29.91 -4.52
C LEU A 410 30.64 -30.51 -5.28
N ASP A 411 30.81 -30.15 -6.53
CA ASP A 411 31.91 -30.62 -7.37
C ASP A 411 33.27 -30.29 -6.73
N LEU A 412 33.41 -29.06 -6.25
CA LEU A 412 34.61 -28.62 -5.52
C LEU A 412 34.83 -29.40 -4.21
N ALA A 413 33.75 -29.66 -3.44
CA ALA A 413 33.86 -30.43 -2.21
C ALA A 413 34.29 -31.88 -2.47
N VAL A 414 33.75 -32.51 -3.52
CA VAL A 414 34.15 -33.87 -3.95
C VAL A 414 35.60 -33.89 -4.44
N GLU A 415 36.00 -32.90 -5.25
CA GLU A 415 37.38 -32.76 -5.74
C GLU A 415 38.37 -32.59 -4.58
N GLU A 416 38.05 -31.75 -3.58
CA GLU A 416 38.87 -31.58 -2.40
C GLU A 416 38.96 -32.88 -1.59
N ALA A 417 37.87 -33.60 -1.39
CA ALA A 417 37.87 -34.88 -0.71
C ALA A 417 38.71 -35.93 -1.46
N MET A 418 38.59 -36.00 -2.77
CA MET A 418 39.44 -36.91 -3.60
C MET A 418 40.91 -36.54 -3.54
N LEU A 419 41.24 -35.25 -3.55
CA LEU A 419 42.63 -34.78 -3.44
C LEU A 419 43.24 -35.17 -2.11
N ARG A 420 42.53 -34.95 -0.99
CA ARG A 420 42.94 -35.36 0.34
C ARG A 420 43.19 -36.85 0.40
N ARG A 421 42.32 -37.62 -0.18
CA ARG A 421 42.46 -39.08 -0.24
C ARG A 421 43.69 -39.51 -1.07
N HIS A 422 43.92 -38.96 -2.24
CA HIS A 422 45.09 -39.26 -3.05
C HIS A 422 46.40 -38.94 -2.30
N ILE A 423 46.44 -37.83 -1.55
CA ILE A 423 47.58 -37.49 -0.72
C ILE A 423 47.79 -38.57 0.37
N THR A 424 46.72 -38.94 1.05
CA THR A 424 46.78 -39.97 2.12
C THR A 424 47.23 -41.33 1.56
N ASP A 425 46.63 -41.80 0.46
CA ASP A 425 46.99 -43.06 -0.18
C ASP A 425 48.46 -43.05 -0.67
N SER A 426 48.93 -41.91 -1.16
CA SER A 426 50.35 -41.73 -1.55
C SER A 426 51.28 -41.83 -0.37
N LEU A 427 50.91 -41.20 0.80
CA LEU A 427 51.69 -41.27 2.02
C LEU A 427 51.75 -42.69 2.57
N VAL A 428 50.64 -43.44 2.55
CA VAL A 428 50.57 -44.84 2.95
C VAL A 428 51.48 -45.70 2.10
N THR A 429 51.35 -45.58 0.79
CA THR A 429 52.17 -46.33 -0.18
C THR A 429 53.65 -46.03 0.01
N LEU A 430 54.01 -44.75 0.19
CA LEU A 430 55.39 -44.32 0.41
C LEU A 430 55.94 -44.85 1.75
N GLY A 431 55.13 -44.75 2.82
CA GLY A 431 55.50 -45.26 4.16
C GLY A 431 55.77 -46.76 4.10
N GLN A 432 54.87 -47.57 3.55
CA GLN A 432 54.99 -49.01 3.44
C GLN A 432 56.21 -49.42 2.59
N ARG A 433 56.43 -48.73 1.48
CA ARG A 433 57.60 -49.02 0.63
C ARG A 433 58.91 -48.70 1.33
N ASN A 434 58.96 -47.55 2.03
CA ASN A 434 60.15 -47.18 2.81
C ASN A 434 60.40 -48.18 3.93
N GLN A 435 59.39 -48.60 4.71
CA GLN A 435 59.56 -49.65 5.74
C GLN A 435 60.14 -50.95 5.17
N SER A 436 59.61 -51.41 4.01
CA SER A 436 60.10 -52.63 3.38
C SER A 436 61.55 -52.53 2.93
N LEU A 437 61.95 -51.37 2.40
CA LEU A 437 63.33 -51.13 2.00
C LEU A 437 64.28 -51.08 3.22
N LEU A 438 63.87 -50.35 4.26
CA LEU A 438 64.65 -50.18 5.47
C LEU A 438 64.81 -51.50 6.26
N ALA A 439 63.76 -52.33 6.32
CA ALA A 439 63.83 -53.65 6.91
C ALA A 439 64.93 -54.54 6.24
N ARG A 440 65.04 -54.46 4.89
CA ARG A 440 66.10 -55.17 4.16
C ARG A 440 67.49 -54.58 4.45
N GLN A 441 67.57 -53.21 4.48
CA GLN A 441 68.87 -52.56 4.80
C GLN A 441 69.33 -52.89 6.19
N LEU A 442 68.47 -52.87 7.26
CA LEU A 442 68.82 -53.26 8.61
C LEU A 442 69.24 -54.68 8.67
N SER A 443 68.57 -55.63 8.02
CA SER A 443 68.99 -57.02 7.93
C SER A 443 70.39 -57.15 7.35
N PHE A 444 70.68 -56.39 6.28
CA PHE A 444 72.00 -56.42 5.67
C PHE A 444 73.09 -55.81 6.56
N ILE A 445 72.81 -54.70 7.25
CA ILE A 445 73.75 -54.08 8.20
C ILE A 445 74.02 -55.04 9.33
N THR A 446 73.03 -55.70 9.94
CA THR A 446 73.15 -56.67 10.99
C THR A 446 74.02 -57.88 10.56
N ASP A 447 73.87 -58.33 9.29
CA ASP A 447 74.71 -59.43 8.79
C ASP A 447 76.14 -58.99 8.58
N LEU A 448 76.38 -57.70 8.16
CA LEU A 448 77.74 -57.15 8.09
C LEU A 448 78.38 -57.01 9.49
N GLU A 449 77.68 -56.49 10.49
CA GLU A 449 78.13 -56.35 11.85
C GLU A 449 78.59 -57.69 12.47
N ARG A 450 77.83 -58.75 12.19
CA ARG A 450 78.19 -60.12 12.70
C ARG A 450 79.48 -60.67 12.10
N ASN A 451 79.84 -60.24 10.92
CA ASN A 451 80.99 -60.77 10.20
C ASN A 451 82.21 -59.82 10.23
N GLU A 452 82.10 -58.64 10.83
CA GLU A 452 83.17 -57.65 10.93
C GLU A 452 83.95 -57.82 12.18
N SER A 453 85.26 -57.73 12.10
CA SER A 453 86.21 -57.87 13.23
C SER A 453 87.01 -56.59 13.46
N ASP A 454 87.02 -55.66 12.54
CA ASP A 454 87.72 -54.39 12.67
C ASP A 454 86.91 -53.41 13.52
N PRO A 455 87.49 -52.91 14.66
CA PRO A 455 86.75 -52.03 15.57
C PRO A 455 86.25 -50.71 14.96
N ASP A 456 87.01 -50.12 14.03
CA ASP A 456 86.68 -48.86 13.43
C ASP A 456 85.54 -49.06 12.39
N THR A 457 85.60 -50.09 11.56
CA THR A 457 84.58 -50.51 10.65
C THR A 457 83.27 -50.89 11.35
N LEU A 458 83.39 -51.58 12.49
CA LEU A 458 82.25 -51.95 13.34
C LEU A 458 81.54 -50.70 13.94
N ALA A 459 82.34 -49.68 14.35
CA ALA A 459 81.79 -48.42 14.83
C ALA A 459 80.99 -47.67 13.71
N ASP A 460 81.48 -47.69 12.49
CA ASP A 460 80.80 -47.13 11.33
C ASP A 460 79.50 -47.88 10.96
N LEU A 461 79.50 -49.20 11.08
CA LEU A 461 78.32 -50.04 10.90
C LEU A 461 77.25 -49.73 11.96
N TYR A 462 77.63 -49.61 13.27
CA TYR A 462 76.71 -49.18 14.29
C TYR A 462 76.09 -47.78 14.03
N TYR A 463 76.89 -46.85 13.47
CA TYR A 463 76.40 -45.56 13.10
C TYR A 463 75.36 -45.67 11.95
N LEU A 464 75.60 -46.50 10.94
CA LEU A 464 74.70 -46.79 9.84
C LEU A 464 73.40 -47.47 10.32
N ASP A 465 73.50 -48.42 11.31
CA ASP A 465 72.35 -49.08 11.96
C ASP A 465 71.42 -48.03 12.61
N HIS A 466 72.04 -47.16 13.42
CA HIS A 466 71.28 -46.07 14.04
C HIS A 466 70.61 -45.17 13.02
N LEU A 467 71.25 -44.83 11.92
CA LEU A 467 70.72 -44.03 10.88
C LEU A 467 69.53 -44.73 10.19
N ALA A 468 69.64 -46.02 9.96
CA ALA A 468 68.58 -46.83 9.35
C ALA A 468 67.38 -47.00 10.27
N VAL A 469 67.59 -47.12 11.57
CA VAL A 469 66.55 -47.17 12.64
C VAL A 469 65.76 -45.83 12.63
N ARG A 470 66.46 -44.68 12.57
CA ARG A 470 65.81 -43.37 12.45
C ARG A 470 64.97 -43.23 11.18
N MET A 471 65.49 -43.69 10.05
CA MET A 471 64.74 -43.68 8.80
C MET A 471 63.51 -44.58 8.87
N ARG A 472 63.58 -45.75 9.51
CA ARG A 472 62.43 -46.62 9.73
C ARG A 472 61.36 -45.91 10.58
N ARG A 473 61.78 -45.26 11.68
CA ARG A 473 60.86 -44.46 12.50
C ARG A 473 60.18 -43.37 11.66
N ASN A 474 60.90 -42.63 10.86
CA ASN A 474 60.30 -41.62 9.98
C ASN A 474 59.27 -42.22 8.99
N ALA A 475 59.51 -43.43 8.49
CA ALA A 475 58.54 -44.12 7.65
C ALA A 475 57.29 -44.58 8.44
N GLU A 476 57.47 -45.03 9.66
CA GLU A 476 56.37 -45.37 10.58
C GLU A 476 55.52 -44.13 10.93
N LEU A 477 56.18 -43.00 11.17
CA LEU A 477 55.52 -41.74 11.45
C LEU A 477 54.68 -41.23 10.26
N LEU A 478 55.12 -41.45 9.03
CA LEU A 478 54.31 -41.14 7.84
C LEU A 478 53.02 -41.97 7.77
N LEU A 479 53.06 -43.24 8.20
CA LEU A 479 51.86 -44.07 8.28
C LEU A 479 50.90 -43.62 9.38
N VAL A 480 51.42 -43.18 10.54
CA VAL A 480 50.63 -42.59 11.61
C VAL A 480 49.94 -41.29 11.14
N LEU A 481 50.66 -40.44 10.38
CA LEU A 481 50.09 -39.22 9.79
C LEU A 481 48.99 -39.52 8.80
N ALA A 482 49.15 -40.61 8.03
CA ALA A 482 48.14 -41.09 7.11
C ALA A 482 46.96 -41.80 7.80
N GLY A 483 46.96 -41.91 9.13
CA GLY A 483 45.87 -42.52 9.90
C GLY A 483 45.88 -44.06 9.84
N VAL A 484 46.97 -44.69 9.37
CA VAL A 484 47.09 -46.13 9.34
C VAL A 484 47.65 -46.63 10.67
N ASP A 485 46.97 -47.58 11.29
CA ASP A 485 47.45 -48.21 12.52
C ASP A 485 48.57 -49.18 12.23
N PRO A 486 49.75 -49.01 12.81
CA PRO A 486 50.80 -50.02 12.69
C PRO A 486 50.33 -51.34 13.30
N PRO A 487 50.79 -52.50 12.75
CA PRO A 487 50.38 -53.80 13.28
C PRO A 487 50.81 -53.94 14.74
N ARG A 488 49.83 -54.06 15.67
CA ARG A 488 50.02 -54.16 17.11
C ARG A 488 50.77 -55.46 17.46
N LYS A 489 52.04 -55.37 17.86
CA LYS A 489 52.70 -56.45 18.60
C LYS A 489 52.31 -56.32 20.08
N TRP A 490 51.48 -57.25 20.57
CA TRP A 490 51.10 -57.29 22.01
C TRP A 490 52.36 -57.49 22.87
N VAL A 491 52.82 -56.42 23.49
CA VAL A 491 53.87 -56.46 24.53
C VAL A 491 53.10 -56.36 25.84
N GLY A 492 53.50 -57.19 26.86
CA GLY A 492 52.90 -57.10 28.20
C GLY A 492 53.16 -55.73 28.84
N PRO A 493 52.59 -55.50 30.07
CA PRO A 493 52.85 -54.27 30.80
C PRO A 493 54.37 -54.02 30.93
N THR A 494 54.82 -52.82 30.56
CA THR A 494 56.24 -52.45 30.49
C THR A 494 56.54 -51.37 31.53
N PRO A 495 57.64 -51.53 32.34
CA PRO A 495 58.07 -50.47 33.26
C PRO A 495 58.39 -49.17 32.53
N VAL A 496 57.99 -48.01 33.09
CA VAL A 496 58.24 -46.67 32.52
C VAL A 496 59.72 -46.44 32.23
N ALA A 497 60.59 -46.90 33.12
CA ALA A 497 62.07 -46.84 32.97
C ALA A 497 62.54 -47.53 31.68
N ASP A 498 61.89 -48.64 31.27
CA ASP A 498 62.26 -49.36 30.03
C ASP A 498 61.76 -48.67 28.82
N VAL A 499 60.58 -47.98 28.88
CA VAL A 499 60.06 -47.14 27.78
C VAL A 499 60.98 -45.93 27.58
N ILE A 500 61.38 -45.25 28.64
CA ILE A 500 62.37 -44.15 28.59
C ILE A 500 63.67 -44.62 27.96
N ARG A 501 64.17 -45.83 28.37
CA ARG A 501 65.39 -46.41 27.82
C ARG A 501 65.25 -46.75 26.35
N ALA A 502 64.10 -47.26 25.93
CA ALA A 502 63.82 -47.50 24.54
C ALA A 502 63.83 -46.19 23.69
N ALA A 503 63.17 -45.11 24.23
CA ALA A 503 63.22 -43.80 23.62
C ALA A 503 64.65 -43.24 23.49
N LEU A 504 65.49 -43.43 24.51
CA LEU A 504 66.92 -43.05 24.43
C LEU A 504 67.70 -43.83 23.39
N GLY A 505 67.37 -45.09 23.15
CA GLY A 505 67.95 -45.87 22.07
C GLY A 505 67.65 -45.37 20.66
N GLU A 506 66.64 -44.58 20.56
CA GLU A 506 66.21 -43.90 19.27
C GLU A 506 66.84 -42.51 19.08
N ALA A 507 67.38 -41.87 20.16
CA ALA A 507 67.97 -40.54 20.14
C ALA A 507 69.46 -40.58 19.73
N ALA A 508 69.84 -39.69 18.78
CA ALA A 508 71.19 -39.69 18.23
C ALA A 508 72.31 -39.38 19.27
N GLU A 509 72.00 -38.43 20.15
CA GLU A 509 72.96 -37.95 21.16
C GLU A 509 72.55 -38.38 22.55
N TYR A 510 72.13 -39.65 22.75
CA TYR A 510 71.65 -40.18 24.04
C TYR A 510 72.65 -40.00 25.17
N LYS A 511 73.97 -39.91 24.91
CA LYS A 511 74.99 -39.65 25.90
C LYS A 511 74.87 -38.31 26.63
N ARG A 512 74.15 -37.38 26.03
CA ARG A 512 73.81 -36.08 26.63
C ARG A 512 72.54 -36.11 27.44
N VAL A 513 71.84 -37.24 27.51
CA VAL A 513 70.57 -37.34 28.27
C VAL A 513 70.89 -38.03 29.63
N ARG A 514 70.43 -37.38 30.71
CA ARG A 514 70.50 -37.97 32.07
C ARG A 514 69.12 -38.33 32.56
N VAL A 515 68.92 -39.58 32.85
CA VAL A 515 67.71 -40.10 33.47
C VAL A 515 67.92 -40.16 34.99
N HIS A 516 67.10 -39.50 35.73
CA HIS A 516 67.13 -39.46 37.18
C HIS A 516 65.73 -39.45 37.76
N ASP A 517 65.57 -39.91 39.02
CA ASP A 517 64.30 -39.83 39.73
C ASP A 517 63.08 -40.39 38.96
N VAL A 518 63.23 -41.63 38.46
CA VAL A 518 62.11 -42.32 37.80
C VAL A 518 61.43 -43.22 38.82
N GLU A 519 60.26 -42.81 39.31
CA GLU A 519 59.46 -43.62 40.22
C GLU A 519 58.92 -44.88 39.53
N PRO A 520 58.79 -46.02 40.21
CA PRO A 520 58.29 -47.24 39.61
C PRO A 520 56.83 -47.09 39.15
N ALA A 521 56.60 -47.30 37.85
CA ALA A 521 55.27 -47.35 37.24
C ALA A 521 55.33 -48.29 36.03
N THR A 522 54.15 -48.74 35.57
CA THR A 522 53.99 -49.60 34.39
C THR A 522 53.02 -49.01 33.39
N ILE A 523 53.32 -49.16 32.15
CA ILE A 523 52.52 -48.70 31.01
C ILE A 523 51.89 -49.92 30.34
N VAL A 524 50.65 -49.76 29.89
CA VAL A 524 49.95 -50.80 29.11
C VAL A 524 50.73 -51.12 27.83
N GLY A 525 50.85 -52.40 27.51
CA GLY A 525 51.67 -52.84 26.36
C GLY A 525 51.29 -52.21 25.02
N SER A 526 50.01 -51.87 24.83
CA SER A 526 49.52 -51.22 23.66
C SER A 526 50.04 -49.79 23.41
N ALA A 527 50.43 -49.07 24.48
CA ALA A 527 50.97 -47.72 24.43
C ALA A 527 52.50 -47.66 24.42
N THR A 528 53.18 -48.77 24.75
CA THR A 528 54.64 -48.82 24.99
C THR A 528 55.44 -48.28 23.82
N VAL A 529 55.19 -48.76 22.61
CA VAL A 529 55.93 -48.36 21.38
C VAL A 529 55.66 -46.93 21.03
N GLU A 530 54.39 -46.55 21.04
CA GLU A 530 53.99 -45.20 20.64
C GLU A 530 54.44 -44.13 21.63
N LEU A 531 54.43 -44.46 22.96
CA LEU A 531 55.00 -43.59 24.00
C LEU A 531 56.50 -43.48 23.87
N SER A 532 57.20 -44.60 23.54
CA SER A 532 58.63 -44.54 23.25
C SER A 532 58.96 -43.59 22.10
N HIS A 533 58.22 -43.67 21.02
CA HIS A 533 58.39 -42.75 19.86
C HIS A 533 58.03 -41.28 20.25
N LEU A 534 56.93 -41.04 21.01
CA LEU A 534 56.58 -39.72 21.50
C LEU A 534 57.74 -39.14 22.37
N LEU A 535 58.27 -39.91 23.33
CA LEU A 535 59.35 -39.44 24.14
C LEU A 535 60.64 -39.22 23.35
N ALA A 536 60.94 -40.09 22.35
CA ALA A 536 62.05 -39.91 21.48
C ALA A 536 62.01 -38.63 20.67
N GLU A 537 60.83 -38.25 20.15
CA GLU A 537 60.57 -36.94 19.47
C GLU A 537 60.83 -35.76 20.43
N LEU A 538 60.31 -35.82 21.67
CA LEU A 538 60.48 -34.71 22.63
C LEU A 538 61.95 -34.62 23.07
N ILE A 539 62.66 -35.79 23.33
CA ILE A 539 64.09 -35.84 23.70
C ILE A 539 64.95 -35.32 22.54
N GLU A 540 64.64 -35.70 21.28
CA GLU A 540 65.37 -35.23 20.10
C GLU A 540 65.26 -33.76 19.92
N ASN A 541 64.03 -33.18 20.07
CA ASN A 541 63.81 -31.74 20.05
C ASN A 541 64.62 -31.04 21.14
N ALA A 542 64.62 -31.56 22.37
CA ALA A 542 65.37 -31.02 23.49
C ALA A 542 66.87 -31.01 23.20
N LEU A 543 67.41 -32.08 22.59
CA LEU A 543 68.83 -32.19 22.20
C LEU A 543 69.22 -31.24 21.09
N VAL A 544 68.36 -31.08 20.07
CA VAL A 544 68.58 -30.21 18.90
C VAL A 544 68.61 -28.75 19.27
N PHE A 545 67.73 -28.34 20.21
CA PHE A 545 67.63 -26.96 20.63
C PHE A 545 68.51 -26.57 21.82
N SER A 546 69.21 -27.57 22.48
CA SER A 546 70.19 -27.33 23.48
C SER A 546 71.59 -27.15 22.95
N PRO A 547 72.41 -26.26 23.53
CA PRO A 547 73.83 -26.09 23.14
C PRO A 547 74.62 -27.40 23.18
N PRO A 548 75.61 -27.60 22.25
CA PRO A 548 76.49 -28.76 22.30
C PRO A 548 77.25 -28.82 23.63
N GLY A 549 77.03 -29.85 24.39
CA GLY A 549 77.64 -30.00 25.70
C GLY A 549 76.69 -29.90 26.88
N ASP A 550 75.56 -29.33 26.72
CA ASP A 550 74.52 -29.30 27.76
C ASP A 550 73.76 -30.59 27.84
N VAL A 551 73.21 -30.86 29.00
CA VAL A 551 72.58 -32.13 29.37
C VAL A 551 71.05 -31.94 29.36
N VAL A 552 70.37 -32.82 28.69
CA VAL A 552 68.91 -32.96 28.76
C VAL A 552 68.53 -33.86 29.90
N SER A 553 67.65 -33.46 30.78
CA SER A 553 67.21 -34.25 31.95
C SER A 553 65.87 -34.91 31.67
N VAL A 554 65.77 -36.21 32.05
CA VAL A 554 64.47 -36.92 31.97
C VAL A 554 64.18 -37.50 33.36
N SER A 555 62.98 -37.19 33.88
CA SER A 555 62.51 -37.69 35.18
C SER A 555 61.07 -38.19 35.09
N GLY A 556 60.62 -38.97 36.10
CA GLY A 556 59.26 -39.51 36.10
C GLY A 556 58.71 -39.65 37.53
N HIS A 557 57.57 -39.04 37.77
CA HIS A 557 56.98 -38.97 39.10
C HIS A 557 55.45 -39.21 39.07
N HIS A 558 54.94 -39.83 40.14
CA HIS A 558 53.52 -39.86 40.44
C HIS A 558 53.06 -38.48 40.93
N ARG A 559 52.00 -37.99 40.39
CA ARG A 559 51.29 -36.77 40.86
C ARG A 559 49.85 -37.11 41.25
N ARG A 560 49.46 -36.61 42.43
CA ARG A 560 48.04 -36.64 42.82
C ARG A 560 47.26 -35.56 42.10
N GLY A 561 46.10 -35.94 41.60
CA GLY A 561 45.17 -34.99 41.07
C GLY A 561 44.63 -34.04 42.15
N ASP A 562 44.60 -32.75 41.87
CA ASP A 562 44.02 -31.72 42.75
C ASP A 562 42.53 -31.96 42.97
N GLY A 563 42.17 -32.61 44.09
CA GLY A 563 40.84 -32.57 44.72
C GLY A 563 39.73 -33.43 44.12
N ASN A 564 39.76 -33.88 42.89
CA ASN A 564 38.75 -34.77 42.28
C ASN A 564 39.23 -35.47 40.98
N GLY A 565 40.53 -35.49 40.74
CA GLY A 565 41.12 -36.13 39.56
C GLY A 565 41.84 -37.41 39.92
N ASP A 566 41.92 -38.34 38.97
CA ASP A 566 42.68 -39.56 39.08
C ASP A 566 44.19 -39.25 39.25
N ASP A 567 44.91 -40.08 40.01
CA ASP A 567 46.35 -40.00 40.10
C ASP A 567 46.96 -40.26 38.72
N TYR A 568 47.92 -39.44 38.32
CA TYR A 568 48.57 -39.54 37.01
C TYR A 568 50.08 -39.58 37.14
N TYR A 569 50.73 -40.14 36.14
CA TYR A 569 52.20 -40.23 36.09
C TYR A 569 52.72 -39.17 35.12
N VAL A 570 53.70 -38.36 35.53
CA VAL A 570 54.30 -37.29 34.69
C VAL A 570 55.72 -37.72 34.34
N ILE A 571 55.98 -37.75 33.03
CA ILE A 571 57.36 -37.85 32.50
C ILE A 571 57.78 -36.46 32.10
N THR A 572 58.85 -35.96 32.59
CA THR A 572 59.37 -34.64 32.34
C THR A 572 60.65 -34.73 31.53
N VAL A 573 60.70 -34.07 30.39
CA VAL A 573 61.90 -33.87 29.58
C VAL A 573 62.27 -32.39 29.66
N GLN A 574 63.41 -32.08 30.22
CA GLN A 574 63.86 -30.72 30.50
C GLN A 574 65.12 -30.42 29.69
N ASP A 575 65.15 -29.37 28.94
CA ASP A 575 66.28 -28.88 28.20
C ASP A 575 66.81 -27.55 28.75
N SER A 576 68.03 -27.17 28.32
CA SER A 576 68.66 -25.88 28.58
C SER A 576 68.90 -25.09 27.30
N GLY A 577 67.96 -25.21 26.35
CA GLY A 577 68.01 -24.56 25.02
C GLY A 577 67.66 -23.09 25.02
N VAL A 578 67.50 -22.55 23.86
CA VAL A 578 67.20 -21.11 23.62
C VAL A 578 65.80 -20.68 24.11
N GLY A 579 64.98 -21.63 24.57
CA GLY A 579 63.61 -21.37 24.99
C GLY A 579 62.68 -21.03 23.84
N MET A 580 61.42 -20.66 24.19
CA MET A 580 60.39 -20.25 23.21
C MET A 580 59.73 -18.95 23.66
N THR A 581 59.32 -18.10 22.71
CA THR A 581 58.45 -16.99 23.07
C THR A 581 57.11 -17.50 23.57
N PRO A 582 56.36 -16.72 24.38
CA PRO A 582 55.03 -17.14 24.84
C PRO A 582 54.07 -17.49 23.69
N GLU A 583 54.15 -16.78 22.57
CA GLU A 583 53.33 -17.03 21.38
C GLU A 583 53.73 -18.34 20.68
N ASP A 584 55.03 -18.59 20.51
CA ASP A 584 55.53 -19.85 19.89
C ASP A 584 55.17 -21.05 20.77
N MET A 585 55.30 -20.92 22.08
CA MET A 585 54.95 -21.97 23.04
C MET A 585 53.46 -22.30 23.02
N GLU A 586 52.61 -21.27 22.98
CA GLU A 586 51.16 -21.47 22.83
C GLU A 586 50.79 -22.17 21.53
N GLN A 587 51.44 -21.79 20.44
CA GLN A 587 51.24 -22.44 19.13
C GLN A 587 51.75 -23.90 19.13
N ALA A 588 52.91 -24.17 19.75
CA ALA A 588 53.43 -25.52 19.91
C ALA A 588 52.50 -26.39 20.79
N ASN A 589 51.96 -25.83 21.87
CA ASN A 589 51.02 -26.52 22.75
C ASN A 589 49.68 -26.81 22.03
N ARG A 590 49.17 -25.91 21.15
CA ARG A 590 48.00 -26.20 20.30
C ARG A 590 48.25 -27.39 19.35
N ARG A 591 49.46 -27.51 18.80
CA ARG A 591 49.85 -28.65 17.95
C ARG A 591 49.96 -29.95 18.75
N LEU A 592 50.56 -29.90 19.92
CA LEU A 592 50.64 -31.05 20.84
C LEU A 592 49.27 -31.52 21.34
N ALA A 593 48.30 -30.61 21.48
CA ALA A 593 46.93 -30.97 21.82
C ALA A 593 46.13 -31.59 20.65
N ALA A 594 46.77 -31.81 19.48
CA ALA A 594 46.13 -32.29 18.23
C ALA A 594 44.89 -31.51 17.80
N ALA A 595 44.77 -30.25 18.24
CA ALA A 595 43.61 -29.37 17.96
C ALA A 595 43.61 -28.82 16.52
N GLU A 596 44.72 -28.87 15.82
CA GLU A 596 44.87 -28.42 14.44
C GLU A 596 44.81 -29.59 13.46
N SER A 597 44.02 -29.48 12.40
CA SER A 597 44.07 -30.43 11.27
C SER A 597 45.40 -30.29 10.54
N PHE A 598 45.93 -31.40 10.03
CA PHE A 598 47.15 -31.42 9.19
C PHE A 598 46.85 -30.63 7.88
N SER A 599 47.15 -29.38 7.89
CA SER A 599 47.25 -28.50 6.74
C SER A 599 48.76 -28.32 6.51
N ILE A 600 49.34 -28.91 5.48
CA ILE A 600 50.71 -28.80 5.04
C ILE A 600 51.60 -27.97 5.97
N ALA A 601 51.94 -28.57 7.15
CA ALA A 601 52.80 -27.88 8.11
C ALA A 601 54.21 -27.84 7.51
N PRO A 602 54.96 -26.72 7.62
CA PRO A 602 56.36 -26.70 7.24
C PRO A 602 57.10 -27.82 7.98
N SER A 603 57.98 -28.55 7.32
CA SER A 603 58.72 -29.70 7.85
C SER A 603 59.39 -29.44 9.21
N LYS A 604 59.67 -28.19 9.56
CA LYS A 604 60.26 -27.71 10.81
C LYS A 604 59.43 -28.01 12.08
N TYR A 605 58.11 -28.23 11.96
CA TYR A 605 57.19 -28.41 13.10
C TYR A 605 56.51 -29.79 13.12
N MET A 606 56.96 -30.70 12.24
CA MET A 606 56.35 -32.02 12.06
C MET A 606 56.43 -32.86 13.37
N GLY A 607 57.53 -32.74 14.13
CA GLY A 607 57.70 -33.46 15.39
C GLY A 607 56.63 -33.15 16.45
N HIS A 608 56.27 -31.88 16.65
CA HIS A 608 55.22 -31.51 17.60
C HIS A 608 53.84 -32.04 17.17
N TYR A 609 53.55 -32.05 15.86
CA TYR A 609 52.27 -32.56 15.35
C TYR A 609 52.18 -34.09 15.52
N ILE A 610 53.27 -34.79 15.27
CA ILE A 610 53.39 -36.25 15.46
C ILE A 610 53.26 -36.60 16.95
N ALA A 611 54.01 -35.91 17.81
CA ALA A 611 53.92 -36.09 19.25
C ALA A 611 52.49 -35.88 19.76
N GLY A 612 51.77 -34.83 19.24
CA GLY A 612 50.37 -34.59 19.58
C GLY A 612 49.43 -35.71 19.11
N LYS A 613 49.63 -36.25 17.91
CA LYS A 613 48.81 -37.37 17.40
C LYS A 613 49.04 -38.66 18.19
N LEU A 614 50.31 -38.98 18.56
CA LEU A 614 50.62 -40.14 19.38
C LEU A 614 50.05 -39.99 20.79
N ALA A 615 50.16 -38.79 21.38
CA ALA A 615 49.61 -38.49 22.70
C ALA A 615 48.07 -38.64 22.70
N ALA A 616 47.37 -38.03 21.72
CA ALA A 616 45.91 -38.08 21.64
C ALA A 616 45.33 -39.50 21.46
N ARG A 617 46.09 -40.41 20.85
CA ARG A 617 45.69 -41.81 20.65
C ARG A 617 45.60 -42.62 21.93
N HIS A 618 46.37 -42.22 22.94
CA HIS A 618 46.45 -42.90 24.22
C HIS A 618 45.98 -42.05 25.40
N ASP A 619 45.24 -40.99 25.14
CA ASP A 619 44.76 -40.04 26.16
C ASP A 619 45.89 -39.43 27.02
N ILE A 620 47.10 -39.27 26.40
CA ILE A 620 48.26 -38.64 27.02
C ILE A 620 48.22 -37.15 26.80
N ILE A 621 48.45 -36.36 27.81
CA ILE A 621 48.55 -34.90 27.74
C ILE A 621 50.03 -34.52 27.62
N ALA A 622 50.46 -34.03 26.48
CA ALA A 622 51.78 -33.44 26.27
C ALA A 622 51.69 -31.91 26.30
N ARG A 623 52.50 -31.25 27.09
CA ARG A 623 52.55 -29.79 27.22
C ARG A 623 53.96 -29.29 27.38
N LEU A 624 54.28 -28.16 26.77
CA LEU A 624 55.51 -27.41 26.93
C LEU A 624 55.34 -26.29 27.95
N HIS A 625 56.29 -26.13 28.83
CA HIS A 625 56.38 -25.09 29.83
C HIS A 625 57.76 -24.43 29.80
N PRO A 626 57.87 -23.12 30.20
CA PRO A 626 59.18 -22.51 30.38
C PRO A 626 59.99 -23.28 31.46
N ASN A 627 61.28 -23.46 31.22
CA ASN A 627 62.13 -24.09 32.20
C ASN A 627 62.27 -23.22 33.49
N PRO A 628 61.79 -23.67 34.65
CA PRO A 628 61.86 -22.87 35.87
C PRO A 628 63.30 -22.66 36.39
N ALA A 629 64.28 -23.41 35.91
CA ALA A 629 65.68 -23.31 36.31
C ALA A 629 66.53 -22.36 35.46
N GLY A 630 65.98 -21.77 34.41
CA GLY A 630 66.69 -20.86 33.53
C GLY A 630 66.16 -20.84 32.08
N GLU A 631 67.05 -20.71 31.10
CA GLU A 631 66.70 -20.81 29.69
C GLU A 631 66.35 -22.27 29.34
N GLY A 632 65.44 -22.46 28.39
CA GLY A 632 64.98 -23.76 27.89
C GLY A 632 63.52 -24.03 28.05
N VAL A 633 63.10 -25.26 27.75
CA VAL A 633 61.69 -25.73 27.74
C VAL A 633 61.59 -27.02 28.57
N VAL A 634 60.45 -27.18 29.19
CA VAL A 634 60.13 -28.42 29.96
C VAL A 634 58.85 -28.99 29.34
#